data_5d170a48fa592c86cda60e7629c7b4d9
#
_entry.id   5d170a48fa592c86cda60e7629c7b4d9
#
_cell.length_a   1.000
_cell.length_b   1.000
_cell.length_c   1.000
_cell.angle_alpha   90.00
_cell.angle_beta   90.00
_cell.angle_gamma   90.00
#
_symmetry.space_group_name_H-M   'P 1'
#
loop_
_entity.id
_entity.type
_entity.pdbx_description
1 polymer ?
#
loop_
_entity_poly.entity_id
_entity_poly.type
_entity_poly.pdbx_seq_one_letter_code
_entity_poly.pdbx_strand_id
1 'polypeptide(L)'
;IVRDNYEGNKAAQMFALIGIIMMGAPLVAPMLGAALKALGGWRLIFGFLALYAAIVWGLLYRFLAKPVHTDAINRSIFRTVAARYRHVLSTRPALGFLFFQAFSFSSMFVFLTESSFVYMNLYGLSAHAYAWVFGLNIITMATFNRITAWKLKTGSDAKDILKWGILIQLAANALMVAAVMLTGMPPLWWLVGCVMVSVGTQGLIVANTQACFMGYFKEEGGSANAVLGVCQSLIGAAVGMLTTWLHNGTPQVMAGMMLAATVCGIVLLLAFSRDAWRERPQHM
;
A
#
# COMPACT_ATOMS: atom_id res chain seq x y z
N ILE A 1 -0.89 -1.01 21.88
CA ILE A 1 -1.64 -2.14 22.48
C ILE A 1 -0.85 -3.44 22.41
N VAL A 2 -0.47 -3.98 21.21
CA VAL A 2 0.31 -5.22 21.14
C VAL A 2 1.66 -5.06 21.84
N ARG A 3 2.38 -3.98 21.52
CA ARG A 3 3.69 -3.68 22.13
C ARG A 3 3.62 -3.40 23.63
N ASP A 4 2.48 -2.92 24.11
CA ASP A 4 2.29 -2.54 25.51
C ASP A 4 1.87 -3.75 26.38
N ASN A 5 1.31 -4.80 25.76
CA ASN A 5 0.80 -5.97 26.44
C ASN A 5 1.61 -7.25 26.19
N TYR A 6 2.46 -7.27 25.18
CA TYR A 6 3.24 -8.47 24.81
C TYR A 6 4.69 -8.10 24.53
N GLU A 7 5.62 -8.92 25.02
CA GLU A 7 7.05 -8.77 24.81
C GLU A 7 7.64 -9.95 24.05
N GLY A 8 8.78 -9.73 23.38
CA GLY A 8 9.56 -10.77 22.73
C GLY A 8 8.76 -11.59 21.69
N ASN A 9 8.87 -12.91 21.79
CA ASN A 9 8.25 -13.85 20.84
C ASN A 9 6.72 -13.77 20.78
N LYS A 10 6.06 -13.43 21.89
CA LYS A 10 4.59 -13.26 21.90
C LYS A 10 4.13 -12.04 21.11
N ALA A 11 4.84 -10.93 21.23
CA ALA A 11 4.57 -9.75 20.41
C ALA A 11 4.75 -10.04 18.91
N ALA A 12 5.83 -10.77 18.56
CA ALA A 12 6.08 -11.18 17.17
C ALA A 12 4.95 -12.09 16.62
N GLN A 13 4.45 -13.04 17.42
CA GLN A 13 3.31 -13.88 17.04
C GLN A 13 2.03 -13.07 16.80
N MET A 14 1.73 -12.09 17.66
CA MET A 14 0.57 -11.20 17.48
C MET A 14 0.69 -10.34 16.22
N PHE A 15 1.86 -9.79 15.95
CA PHE A 15 2.09 -9.05 14.69
C PHE A 15 1.98 -9.95 13.46
N ALA A 16 2.45 -11.18 13.53
CA ALA A 16 2.29 -12.15 12.44
C ALA A 16 0.81 -12.48 12.19
N LEU A 17 0.02 -12.67 13.25
CA LEU A 17 -1.42 -12.91 13.14
C LEU A 17 -2.15 -11.71 12.50
N ILE A 18 -1.84 -10.48 12.94
CA ILE A 18 -2.37 -9.25 12.33
C ILE A 18 -2.01 -9.19 10.85
N GLY A 19 -0.76 -9.52 10.50
CA GLY A 19 -0.30 -9.57 9.12
C GLY A 19 -1.11 -10.54 8.26
N ILE A 20 -1.39 -11.74 8.76
CA ILE A 20 -2.22 -12.74 8.06
C ILE A 20 -3.65 -12.21 7.83
N ILE A 21 -4.26 -11.59 8.84
CA ILE A 21 -5.60 -10.99 8.73
C ILE A 21 -5.60 -9.86 7.69
N MET A 22 -4.60 -8.98 7.72
CA MET A 22 -4.47 -7.87 6.76
C MET A 22 -4.26 -8.37 5.32
N MET A 23 -3.57 -9.49 5.13
CA MET A 23 -3.41 -10.10 3.80
C MET A 23 -4.69 -10.78 3.31
N GLY A 24 -5.51 -11.33 4.19
CA GLY A 24 -6.79 -11.96 3.85
C GLY A 24 -7.90 -10.98 3.51
N ALA A 25 -7.90 -9.81 4.13
CA ALA A 25 -8.95 -8.80 3.96
C ALA A 25 -9.21 -8.39 2.49
N PRO A 26 -8.19 -8.06 1.67
CA PRO A 26 -8.40 -7.72 0.26
C PRO A 26 -8.95 -8.86 -0.59
N LEU A 27 -8.76 -10.11 -0.18
CA LEU A 27 -9.31 -11.27 -0.88
C LEU A 27 -10.81 -11.43 -0.60
N VAL A 28 -11.20 -11.24 0.65
CA VAL A 28 -12.60 -11.42 1.11
C VAL A 28 -13.47 -10.20 0.75
N ALA A 29 -12.91 -8.99 0.79
CA ALA A 29 -13.66 -7.75 0.62
C ALA A 29 -14.40 -7.63 -0.72
N PRO A 30 -13.82 -7.94 -1.90
CA PRO A 30 -14.54 -7.89 -3.16
C PRO A 30 -15.67 -8.92 -3.25
N MET A 31 -15.47 -10.13 -2.72
CA MET A 31 -16.48 -11.19 -2.71
C MET A 31 -17.66 -10.79 -1.82
N LEU A 32 -17.37 -10.28 -0.62
CA LEU A 32 -18.40 -9.79 0.30
C LEU A 32 -19.13 -8.59 -0.28
N GLY A 33 -18.41 -7.65 -0.89
CA GLY A 33 -19.01 -6.50 -1.59
C GLY A 33 -19.94 -6.91 -2.73
N ALA A 34 -19.56 -7.88 -3.54
CA ALA A 34 -20.39 -8.40 -4.62
C ALA A 34 -21.66 -9.10 -4.08
N ALA A 35 -21.54 -9.91 -3.03
CA ALA A 35 -22.67 -10.56 -2.37
C ALA A 35 -23.66 -9.55 -1.78
N LEU A 36 -23.17 -8.58 -1.02
CA LEU A 36 -24.01 -7.51 -0.44
C LEU A 36 -24.68 -6.66 -1.50
N LYS A 37 -23.97 -6.35 -2.60
CA LYS A 37 -24.55 -5.64 -3.74
C LYS A 37 -25.69 -6.43 -4.40
N ALA A 38 -25.53 -7.73 -4.54
CA ALA A 38 -26.57 -8.60 -5.12
C ALA A 38 -27.81 -8.71 -4.22
N LEU A 39 -27.64 -8.69 -2.88
CA LEU A 39 -28.74 -8.82 -1.92
C LEU A 39 -29.55 -7.53 -1.71
N GLY A 40 -28.92 -6.35 -1.74
CA GLY A 40 -29.59 -5.09 -1.39
C GLY A 40 -28.96 -3.83 -2.00
N GLY A 41 -28.16 -4.01 -3.05
CA GLY A 41 -27.51 -2.90 -3.75
C GLY A 41 -26.40 -2.22 -2.93
N TRP A 42 -25.91 -1.10 -3.43
CA TRP A 42 -24.79 -0.39 -2.83
C TRP A 42 -25.07 0.14 -1.39
N ARG A 43 -26.35 0.44 -1.09
CA ARG A 43 -26.75 0.92 0.25
C ARG A 43 -26.52 -0.13 1.33
N LEU A 44 -26.70 -1.41 1.01
CA LEU A 44 -26.46 -2.51 1.96
C LEU A 44 -24.98 -2.64 2.31
N ILE A 45 -24.07 -2.32 1.38
CA ILE A 45 -22.62 -2.30 1.64
C ILE A 45 -22.31 -1.29 2.74
N PHE A 46 -22.81 -0.05 2.63
CA PHE A 46 -22.59 0.98 3.64
C PHE A 46 -23.29 0.65 4.98
N GLY A 47 -24.47 0.05 4.94
CA GLY A 47 -25.16 -0.45 6.14
C GLY A 47 -24.36 -1.52 6.86
N PHE A 48 -23.77 -2.45 6.13
CA PHE A 48 -22.89 -3.48 6.67
C PHE A 48 -21.62 -2.86 7.28
N LEU A 49 -20.99 -1.90 6.62
CA LEU A 49 -19.81 -1.21 7.15
C LEU A 49 -20.12 -0.43 8.43
N ALA A 50 -21.28 0.24 8.49
CA ALA A 50 -21.73 0.94 9.68
C ALA A 50 -21.99 -0.02 10.85
N LEU A 51 -22.65 -1.15 10.60
CA LEU A 51 -22.88 -2.18 11.59
C LEU A 51 -21.54 -2.79 12.09
N TYR A 52 -20.65 -3.11 11.16
CA TYR A 52 -19.31 -3.61 11.49
C TYR A 52 -18.54 -2.62 12.38
N ALA A 53 -18.55 -1.33 12.01
CA ALA A 53 -17.91 -0.29 12.80
C ALA A 53 -18.52 -0.17 14.21
N ALA A 54 -19.85 -0.26 14.34
CA ALA A 54 -20.55 -0.24 15.63
C ALA A 54 -20.19 -1.44 16.50
N ILE A 55 -20.10 -2.64 15.91
CA ILE A 55 -19.67 -3.86 16.62
C ILE A 55 -18.23 -3.71 17.12
N VAL A 56 -17.30 -3.29 16.24
CA VAL A 56 -15.89 -3.08 16.61
C VAL A 56 -15.77 -2.04 17.71
N TRP A 57 -16.49 -0.93 17.61
CA TRP A 57 -16.53 0.11 18.64
C TRP A 57 -17.04 -0.43 19.98
N GLY A 58 -18.13 -1.21 19.98
CA GLY A 58 -18.67 -1.83 21.18
C GLY A 58 -17.69 -2.81 21.82
N LEU A 59 -16.99 -3.63 21.02
CA LEU A 59 -15.95 -4.54 21.50
C LEU A 59 -14.78 -3.78 22.13
N LEU A 60 -14.29 -2.73 21.45
CA LEU A 60 -13.22 -1.88 21.97
C LEU A 60 -13.64 -1.23 23.31
N TYR A 61 -14.85 -0.68 23.37
CA TYR A 61 -15.36 -0.05 24.59
C TYR A 61 -15.45 -1.03 25.78
N ARG A 62 -15.80 -2.29 25.51
CA ARG A 62 -15.95 -3.31 26.57
C ARG A 62 -14.63 -3.96 26.96
N PHE A 63 -13.74 -4.23 26.03
CA PHE A 63 -12.55 -5.05 26.24
C PHE A 63 -11.24 -4.27 26.28
N LEU A 64 -11.22 -3.04 25.76
CA LEU A 64 -10.01 -2.22 25.83
C LEU A 64 -9.84 -1.72 27.26
N ALA A 65 -8.69 -2.02 27.87
CA ALA A 65 -8.33 -1.47 29.17
C ALA A 65 -8.38 0.07 29.10
N LYS A 66 -9.11 0.68 30.06
CA LYS A 66 -9.16 2.13 30.14
C LYS A 66 -7.73 2.64 30.29
N PRO A 67 -7.30 3.61 29.48
CA PRO A 67 -5.97 4.20 29.64
C PRO A 67 -5.86 4.70 31.07
N VAL A 68 -4.78 4.35 31.75
CA VAL A 68 -4.43 4.95 33.04
C VAL A 68 -4.41 6.46 32.76
N HIS A 69 -5.21 7.21 33.49
CA HIS A 69 -5.31 8.66 33.37
C HIS A 69 -3.91 9.24 33.55
N THR A 70 -3.30 9.59 32.44
CA THR A 70 -2.19 10.56 32.45
C THR A 70 -2.84 11.91 32.55
N ASP A 71 -2.56 12.57 33.67
CA ASP A 71 -3.09 13.88 34.03
C ASP A 71 -3.14 14.85 32.87
N ALA A 72 -4.25 15.57 32.81
CA ALA A 72 -4.49 16.81 32.07
C ALA A 72 -4.11 16.78 30.58
N ILE A 73 -5.14 16.80 29.75
CA ILE A 73 -5.03 17.26 28.35
C ILE A 73 -4.50 18.70 28.39
N ASN A 74 -3.20 18.81 28.54
CA ASN A 74 -2.51 20.07 28.61
C ASN A 74 -2.34 20.58 27.17
N ARG A 75 -2.48 21.88 26.95
CA ARG A 75 -2.15 22.55 25.66
C ARG A 75 -0.78 22.14 25.10
N SER A 76 0.10 21.60 25.93
CA SER A 76 1.40 21.05 25.55
C SER A 76 1.32 19.82 24.65
N ILE A 77 0.25 18.98 24.73
CA ILE A 77 0.11 17.75 23.93
C ILE A 77 -0.05 18.11 22.45
N PHE A 78 -0.92 19.05 22.11
CA PHE A 78 -1.08 19.51 20.74
C PHE A 78 0.21 20.10 20.17
N ARG A 79 0.94 20.87 20.98
CA ARG A 79 2.23 21.43 20.57
C ARG A 79 3.28 20.34 20.37
N THR A 80 3.31 19.34 21.22
CA THR A 80 4.22 18.19 21.10
C THR A 80 3.90 17.34 19.89
N VAL A 81 2.63 17.04 19.64
CA VAL A 81 2.18 16.30 18.45
C VAL A 81 2.50 17.09 17.17
N ALA A 82 2.19 18.37 17.14
CA ALA A 82 2.53 19.23 15.99
C ALA A 82 4.03 19.33 15.75
N ALA A 83 4.83 19.39 16.81
CA ALA A 83 6.29 19.39 16.70
C ALA A 83 6.83 18.07 16.13
N ARG A 84 6.28 16.92 16.55
CA ARG A 84 6.63 15.60 15.99
C ARG A 84 6.27 15.49 14.51
N TYR A 85 5.07 15.91 14.12
CA TYR A 85 4.67 15.92 12.71
C TYR A 85 5.56 16.84 11.88
N ARG A 86 5.89 18.03 12.40
CA ARG A 86 6.81 18.94 11.75
C ARG A 86 8.20 18.33 11.61
N HIS A 87 8.72 17.64 12.62
CA HIS A 87 9.99 16.95 12.58
C HIS A 87 10.00 15.88 11.48
N VAL A 88 8.96 15.04 11.41
CA VAL A 88 8.82 14.03 10.35
C VAL A 88 8.83 14.67 8.96
N LEU A 89 8.05 15.74 8.77
CA LEU A 89 7.94 16.44 7.48
C LEU A 89 9.17 17.30 7.13
N SER A 90 10.04 17.59 8.08
CA SER A 90 11.29 18.33 7.82
C SER A 90 12.52 17.43 7.63
N THR A 91 12.40 16.13 7.92
CA THR A 91 13.50 15.16 7.77
C THR A 91 13.65 14.75 6.31
N ARG A 92 14.40 15.53 5.53
CA ARG A 92 14.55 15.35 4.08
C ARG A 92 14.86 13.92 3.64
N PRO A 93 15.83 13.19 4.24
CA PRO A 93 16.16 11.84 3.78
C PRO A 93 15.01 10.84 3.97
N ALA A 94 14.13 11.06 4.95
CA ALA A 94 12.96 10.23 5.19
C ALA A 94 11.82 10.52 4.18
N LEU A 95 11.69 11.79 3.75
CA LEU A 95 10.64 12.20 2.81
C LEU A 95 10.71 11.45 1.47
N GLY A 96 11.90 11.13 0.98
CA GLY A 96 12.03 10.37 -0.25
C GLY A 96 11.41 8.97 -0.15
N PHE A 97 11.62 8.27 0.96
CA PHE A 97 10.98 6.97 1.21
C PHE A 97 9.46 7.12 1.38
N LEU A 98 9.01 8.17 2.07
CA LEU A 98 7.59 8.46 2.24
C LEU A 98 6.88 8.68 0.89
N PHE A 99 7.41 9.57 0.06
CA PHE A 99 6.82 9.87 -1.24
C PHE A 99 6.91 8.67 -2.18
N PHE A 100 8.03 7.95 -2.18
CA PHE A 100 8.14 6.73 -2.97
C PHE A 100 7.07 5.71 -2.59
N GLN A 101 6.88 5.45 -1.29
CA GLN A 101 5.83 4.57 -0.78
C GLN A 101 4.45 5.01 -1.26
N ALA A 102 4.14 6.30 -1.11
CA ALA A 102 2.84 6.86 -1.48
C ALA A 102 2.56 6.74 -2.99
N PHE A 103 3.53 7.07 -3.84
CA PHE A 103 3.37 6.98 -5.29
C PHE A 103 3.39 5.53 -5.81
N SER A 104 4.21 4.64 -5.23
CA SER A 104 4.19 3.22 -5.55
C SER A 104 2.83 2.60 -5.21
N PHE A 105 2.26 2.94 -4.06
CA PHE A 105 0.90 2.56 -3.68
C PHE A 105 -0.15 3.15 -4.62
N SER A 106 0.04 4.40 -5.07
CA SER A 106 -0.86 5.04 -6.04
C SER A 106 -0.90 4.29 -7.37
N SER A 107 0.23 3.71 -7.82
CA SER A 107 0.24 2.84 -9.00
C SER A 107 -0.72 1.64 -8.83
N MET A 108 -0.73 1.00 -7.65
CA MET A 108 -1.72 -0.04 -7.33
C MET A 108 -3.15 0.55 -7.27
N PHE A 109 -3.31 1.76 -6.76
CA PHE A 109 -4.63 2.40 -6.66
C PHE A 109 -5.22 2.75 -8.03
N VAL A 110 -4.38 3.15 -8.99
CA VAL A 110 -4.76 3.30 -10.41
C VAL A 110 -5.32 1.99 -10.97
N PHE A 111 -4.62 0.88 -10.73
CA PHE A 111 -5.12 -0.45 -11.09
C PHE A 111 -6.50 -0.73 -10.45
N LEU A 112 -6.67 -0.47 -9.16
CA LEU A 112 -7.96 -0.68 -8.48
C LEU A 112 -9.10 0.15 -9.10
N THR A 113 -8.79 1.37 -9.55
CA THR A 113 -9.79 2.28 -10.15
C THR A 113 -10.19 1.84 -11.55
N GLU A 114 -9.23 1.47 -12.41
CA GLU A 114 -9.44 1.24 -13.84
C GLU A 114 -9.64 -0.24 -14.22
N SER A 115 -9.18 -1.18 -13.39
CA SER A 115 -9.10 -2.59 -13.77
C SER A 115 -10.45 -3.22 -14.12
N SER A 116 -11.52 -2.85 -13.40
CA SER A 116 -12.86 -3.37 -13.69
C SER A 116 -13.34 -2.94 -15.07
N PHE A 117 -13.11 -1.67 -15.44
CA PHE A 117 -13.43 -1.18 -16.76
C PHE A 117 -12.58 -1.86 -17.84
N VAL A 118 -11.28 -1.87 -17.67
CA VAL A 118 -10.35 -2.46 -18.66
C VAL A 118 -10.66 -3.94 -18.85
N TYR A 119 -10.75 -4.73 -17.81
CA TYR A 119 -10.92 -6.18 -17.94
C TYR A 119 -12.32 -6.59 -18.34
N MET A 120 -13.36 -5.97 -17.79
CA MET A 120 -14.74 -6.37 -18.05
C MET A 120 -15.32 -5.69 -19.28
N ASN A 121 -15.11 -4.39 -19.47
CA ASN A 121 -15.73 -3.65 -20.57
C ASN A 121 -14.91 -3.74 -21.87
N LEU A 122 -13.57 -3.60 -21.81
CA LEU A 122 -12.72 -3.65 -23.01
C LEU A 122 -12.39 -5.07 -23.43
N TYR A 123 -12.04 -5.94 -22.49
CA TYR A 123 -11.66 -7.33 -22.79
C TYR A 123 -12.81 -8.32 -22.64
N GLY A 124 -13.98 -7.89 -22.19
CA GLY A 124 -15.20 -8.73 -22.12
C GLY A 124 -15.14 -9.83 -21.05
N LEU A 125 -14.31 -9.69 -20.01
CA LEU A 125 -14.30 -10.67 -18.93
C LEU A 125 -15.59 -10.64 -18.14
N SER A 126 -16.10 -11.84 -17.80
CA SER A 126 -17.19 -11.95 -16.83
C SER A 126 -16.73 -11.49 -15.45
N ALA A 127 -17.66 -11.05 -14.59
CA ALA A 127 -17.37 -10.66 -13.22
C ALA A 127 -16.67 -11.78 -12.43
N HIS A 128 -17.01 -13.03 -12.73
CA HIS A 128 -16.37 -14.19 -12.13
C HIS A 128 -14.90 -14.36 -12.58
N ALA A 129 -14.62 -14.23 -13.87
CA ALA A 129 -13.27 -14.29 -14.42
C ALA A 129 -12.41 -13.13 -13.90
N TYR A 130 -12.98 -11.90 -13.81
CA TYR A 130 -12.33 -10.74 -13.20
C TYR A 130 -11.91 -11.01 -11.74
N ALA A 131 -12.80 -11.61 -10.94
CA ALA A 131 -12.49 -11.93 -9.55
C ALA A 131 -11.30 -12.90 -9.43
N TRP A 132 -11.19 -13.88 -10.32
CA TRP A 132 -10.03 -14.79 -10.37
C TRP A 132 -8.73 -14.05 -10.75
N VAL A 133 -8.76 -13.22 -11.79
CA VAL A 133 -7.60 -12.41 -12.21
C VAL A 133 -7.18 -11.46 -11.08
N PHE A 134 -8.14 -10.86 -10.40
CA PHE A 134 -7.87 -10.02 -9.22
C PHE A 134 -7.20 -10.82 -8.09
N GLY A 135 -7.71 -12.04 -7.83
CA GLY A 135 -7.12 -12.95 -6.85
C GLY A 135 -5.66 -13.33 -7.15
N LEU A 136 -5.31 -13.49 -8.43
CA LEU A 136 -3.92 -13.78 -8.85
C LEU A 136 -2.95 -12.65 -8.45
N ASN A 137 -3.38 -11.38 -8.48
CA ASN A 137 -2.55 -10.27 -7.99
C ASN A 137 -2.22 -10.41 -6.50
N ILE A 138 -3.19 -10.85 -5.70
CA ILE A 138 -2.99 -11.07 -4.26
C ILE A 138 -2.00 -12.20 -4.01
N ILE A 139 -2.11 -13.30 -4.77
CA ILE A 139 -1.18 -14.42 -4.69
C ILE A 139 0.24 -13.98 -5.05
N THR A 140 0.39 -13.19 -6.12
CA THR A 140 1.70 -12.66 -6.54
C THR A 140 2.29 -11.74 -5.47
N MET A 141 1.48 -10.86 -4.88
CA MET A 141 1.90 -9.99 -3.78
C MET A 141 2.31 -10.80 -2.54
N ALA A 142 1.57 -11.84 -2.18
CA ALA A 142 1.90 -12.73 -1.07
C ALA A 142 3.22 -13.49 -1.33
N THR A 143 3.44 -13.94 -2.57
CA THR A 143 4.68 -14.60 -2.99
C THR A 143 5.88 -13.66 -2.84
N PHE A 144 5.80 -12.44 -3.33
CA PHE A 144 6.86 -11.45 -3.17
C PHE A 144 7.08 -11.06 -1.71
N ASN A 145 6.03 -10.96 -0.93
CA ASN A 145 6.15 -10.73 0.52
C ASN A 145 6.88 -11.91 1.22
N ARG A 146 6.60 -13.15 0.80
CA ARG A 146 7.32 -14.33 1.29
C ARG A 146 8.80 -14.31 0.91
N ILE A 147 9.10 -13.87 -0.32
CA ILE A 147 10.49 -13.68 -0.80
C ILE A 147 11.19 -12.62 0.05
N THR A 148 10.54 -11.49 0.33
CA THR A 148 11.04 -10.45 1.25
C THR A 148 11.40 -11.04 2.60
N ALA A 149 10.49 -11.76 3.23
CA ALA A 149 10.70 -12.36 4.54
C ALA A 149 11.85 -13.37 4.55
N TRP A 150 11.97 -14.16 3.50
CA TRP A 150 13.06 -15.13 3.34
C TRP A 150 14.42 -14.42 3.14
N LYS A 151 14.46 -13.41 2.25
CA LYS A 151 15.69 -12.63 2.00
C LYS A 151 16.19 -11.90 3.24
N LEU A 152 15.29 -11.30 4.00
CA LEU A 152 15.66 -10.65 5.28
C LEU A 152 16.23 -11.66 6.29
N LYS A 153 15.65 -12.87 6.36
CA LYS A 153 16.18 -13.95 7.22
C LYS A 153 17.57 -14.44 6.79
N THR A 154 17.89 -14.39 5.50
CA THR A 154 19.21 -14.76 4.96
C THR A 154 20.24 -13.63 5.02
N GLY A 155 19.94 -12.53 5.71
CA GLY A 155 20.87 -11.42 5.94
C GLY A 155 20.90 -10.38 4.82
N SER A 156 19.95 -10.40 3.88
CA SER A 156 19.85 -9.34 2.86
C SER A 156 19.34 -8.03 3.49
N ASP A 157 19.88 -6.90 3.04
CA ASP A 157 19.44 -5.58 3.50
C ASP A 157 18.05 -5.22 2.88
N ALA A 158 17.22 -4.57 3.68
CA ALA A 158 15.93 -4.03 3.24
C ALA A 158 16.06 -3.09 2.04
N LYS A 159 17.13 -2.28 1.98
CA LYS A 159 17.41 -1.39 0.84
C LYS A 159 17.68 -2.16 -0.46
N ASP A 160 18.38 -3.29 -0.40
CA ASP A 160 18.68 -4.08 -1.59
C ASP A 160 17.44 -4.79 -2.12
N ILE A 161 16.59 -5.29 -1.23
CA ILE A 161 15.29 -5.86 -1.63
C ILE A 161 14.39 -4.77 -2.24
N LEU A 162 14.39 -3.59 -1.65
CA LEU A 162 13.66 -2.43 -2.17
C LEU A 162 14.12 -2.03 -3.57
N LYS A 163 15.44 -2.02 -3.84
CA LYS A 163 15.98 -1.75 -5.19
C LYS A 163 15.41 -2.71 -6.23
N TRP A 164 15.40 -3.99 -5.93
CA TRP A 164 14.80 -4.99 -6.81
C TRP A 164 13.31 -4.76 -7.01
N GLY A 165 12.57 -4.45 -5.93
CA GLY A 165 11.16 -4.12 -6.02
C GLY A 165 10.89 -2.94 -6.95
N ILE A 166 11.67 -1.85 -6.84
CA ILE A 166 11.60 -0.66 -7.69
C ILE A 166 11.86 -1.01 -9.16
N LEU A 167 12.94 -1.74 -9.44
CA LEU A 167 13.32 -2.08 -10.81
C LEU A 167 12.28 -2.98 -11.48
N ILE A 168 11.78 -3.98 -10.75
CA ILE A 168 10.75 -4.88 -11.27
C ILE A 168 9.44 -4.13 -11.52
N GLN A 169 9.01 -3.26 -10.59
CA GLN A 169 7.79 -2.44 -10.78
C GLN A 169 7.92 -1.51 -11.99
N LEU A 170 9.06 -0.82 -12.10
CA LEU A 170 9.33 0.07 -13.22
C LEU A 170 9.33 -0.69 -14.55
N ALA A 171 10.02 -1.83 -14.62
CA ALA A 171 10.09 -2.65 -15.82
C ALA A 171 8.70 -3.18 -16.22
N ALA A 172 7.91 -3.68 -15.27
CA ALA A 172 6.56 -4.17 -15.54
C ALA A 172 5.64 -3.08 -16.08
N ASN A 173 5.66 -1.89 -15.47
CA ASN A 173 4.86 -0.75 -15.92
C ASN A 173 5.35 -0.20 -17.28
N ALA A 174 6.65 -0.16 -17.51
CA ALA A 174 7.21 0.27 -18.80
C ALA A 174 6.86 -0.70 -19.93
N LEU A 175 6.97 -2.02 -19.67
CA LEU A 175 6.58 -3.05 -20.64
C LEU A 175 5.07 -3.00 -20.93
N MET A 176 4.24 -2.74 -19.92
CA MET A 176 2.80 -2.57 -20.10
C MET A 176 2.49 -1.37 -20.98
N VAL A 177 3.11 -0.19 -20.72
CA VAL A 177 2.94 1.01 -21.55
C VAL A 177 3.42 0.76 -22.96
N ALA A 178 4.60 0.18 -23.14
CA ALA A 178 5.14 -0.12 -24.48
C ALA A 178 4.18 -1.02 -25.27
N ALA A 179 3.65 -2.08 -24.68
CA ALA A 179 2.69 -2.95 -25.34
C ALA A 179 1.41 -2.21 -25.74
N VAL A 180 0.85 -1.41 -24.82
CA VAL A 180 -0.38 -0.65 -25.09
C VAL A 180 -0.16 0.43 -26.15
N MET A 181 1.00 1.09 -26.18
CA MET A 181 1.33 2.11 -27.19
C MET A 181 1.59 1.50 -28.57
N LEU A 182 2.19 0.31 -28.64
CA LEU A 182 2.51 -0.34 -29.91
C LEU A 182 1.29 -1.00 -30.56
N THR A 183 0.38 -1.58 -29.76
CA THR A 183 -0.72 -2.40 -30.27
C THR A 183 -2.11 -1.77 -30.06
N GLY A 184 -2.18 -0.69 -29.29
CA GLY A 184 -3.44 -0.09 -28.84
C GLY A 184 -4.17 -0.95 -27.80
N MET A 185 -4.31 -2.24 -28.07
CA MET A 185 -4.97 -3.21 -27.20
C MET A 185 -4.18 -4.53 -27.21
N PRO A 186 -3.19 -4.68 -26.31
CA PRO A 186 -2.37 -5.88 -26.24
C PRO A 186 -3.19 -7.12 -25.83
N PRO A 187 -2.68 -8.35 -26.05
CA PRO A 187 -3.35 -9.54 -25.56
C PRO A 187 -3.62 -9.47 -24.05
N LEU A 188 -4.82 -9.89 -23.63
CA LEU A 188 -5.25 -9.82 -22.22
C LEU A 188 -4.20 -10.37 -21.26
N TRP A 189 -3.67 -11.55 -21.55
CA TRP A 189 -2.72 -12.22 -20.65
C TRP A 189 -1.39 -11.50 -20.50
N TRP A 190 -0.99 -10.75 -21.51
CA TRP A 190 0.16 -9.86 -21.40
C TRP A 190 -0.10 -8.72 -20.42
N LEU A 191 -1.25 -8.06 -20.56
CA LEU A 191 -1.65 -6.97 -19.66
C LEU A 191 -1.77 -7.48 -18.22
N VAL A 192 -2.48 -8.61 -18.03
CA VAL A 192 -2.63 -9.28 -16.73
C VAL A 192 -1.27 -9.60 -16.13
N GLY A 193 -0.35 -10.19 -16.90
CA GLY A 193 1.00 -10.55 -16.44
C GLY A 193 1.80 -9.32 -15.96
N CYS A 194 1.80 -8.23 -16.72
CA CYS A 194 2.46 -6.99 -16.35
C CYS A 194 1.85 -6.39 -15.06
N VAL A 195 0.52 -6.36 -14.96
CA VAL A 195 -0.18 -5.86 -13.78
C VAL A 195 0.11 -6.75 -12.56
N MET A 196 0.05 -8.06 -12.70
CA MET A 196 0.38 -9.01 -11.62
C MET A 196 1.78 -8.78 -11.05
N VAL A 197 2.76 -8.58 -11.93
CA VAL A 197 4.13 -8.29 -11.51
C VAL A 197 4.19 -6.92 -10.84
N SER A 198 3.63 -5.89 -11.46
CA SER A 198 3.64 -4.51 -10.92
C SER A 198 2.98 -4.42 -9.54
N VAL A 199 1.75 -4.93 -9.40
CA VAL A 199 1.01 -4.94 -8.13
C VAL A 199 1.69 -5.88 -7.12
N GLY A 200 2.15 -7.03 -7.59
CA GLY A 200 2.87 -8.00 -6.76
C GLY A 200 4.11 -7.42 -6.08
N THR A 201 4.83 -6.52 -6.76
CA THR A 201 6.02 -5.87 -6.16
C THR A 201 5.74 -5.06 -4.91
N GLN A 202 4.48 -4.75 -4.59
CA GLN A 202 4.12 -4.17 -3.29
C GLN A 202 4.59 -5.07 -2.13
N GLY A 203 4.66 -6.40 -2.33
CA GLY A 203 5.23 -7.33 -1.36
C GLY A 203 6.75 -7.15 -1.11
N LEU A 204 7.48 -6.60 -2.09
CA LEU A 204 8.90 -6.23 -1.94
C LEU A 204 9.07 -4.79 -1.44
N ILE A 205 8.15 -3.89 -1.80
CA ILE A 205 8.30 -2.45 -1.61
C ILE A 205 7.82 -2.01 -0.23
N VAL A 206 6.58 -2.36 0.15
CA VAL A 206 5.90 -1.76 1.31
C VAL A 206 6.70 -1.96 2.61
N ALA A 207 6.99 -3.21 2.97
CA ALA A 207 7.68 -3.51 4.22
C ALA A 207 9.09 -2.92 4.27
N ASN A 208 9.82 -3.00 3.16
CA ASN A 208 11.20 -2.53 3.09
C ASN A 208 11.30 -1.00 3.06
N THR A 209 10.40 -0.31 2.35
CA THR A 209 10.32 1.16 2.36
C THR A 209 9.93 1.67 3.74
N GLN A 210 8.94 1.02 4.37
CA GLN A 210 8.51 1.37 5.72
C GLN A 210 9.64 1.17 6.73
N ALA A 211 10.42 0.08 6.63
CA ALA A 211 11.58 -0.16 7.48
C ALA A 211 12.64 0.94 7.31
N CYS A 212 12.96 1.33 6.07
CA CYS A 212 13.89 2.41 5.78
C CYS A 212 13.38 3.76 6.32
N PHE A 213 12.11 4.07 6.14
CA PHE A 213 11.48 5.29 6.63
C PHE A 213 11.46 5.37 8.16
N MET A 214 10.99 4.30 8.81
CA MET A 214 10.86 4.25 10.27
C MET A 214 12.21 4.24 10.99
N GLY A 215 13.28 3.84 10.31
CA GLY A 215 14.64 3.91 10.83
C GLY A 215 15.07 5.32 11.27
N TYR A 216 14.49 6.37 10.68
CA TYR A 216 14.74 7.77 11.06
C TYR A 216 13.98 8.22 12.31
N PHE A 217 12.96 7.47 12.78
CA PHE A 217 12.01 7.92 13.79
C PHE A 217 11.83 6.90 14.92
N LYS A 218 12.92 6.48 15.56
CA LYS A 218 12.90 5.43 16.61
C LYS A 218 11.98 5.78 17.79
N GLU A 219 11.94 7.06 18.20
CA GLU A 219 11.12 7.52 19.33
C GLU A 219 9.74 8.02 18.92
N GLU A 220 9.56 8.41 17.65
CA GLU A 220 8.34 9.03 17.12
C GLU A 220 7.58 8.13 16.14
N GLY A 221 7.79 6.82 16.23
CA GLY A 221 7.27 5.83 15.27
C GLY A 221 5.77 5.91 15.03
N GLY A 222 4.97 6.22 16.06
CA GLY A 222 3.52 6.41 15.90
C GLY A 222 3.16 7.62 15.02
N SER A 223 3.81 8.76 15.27
CA SER A 223 3.59 9.98 14.47
C SER A 223 4.10 9.83 13.04
N ALA A 224 5.26 9.20 12.86
CA ALA A 224 5.82 8.91 11.56
C ALA A 224 4.91 7.99 10.72
N ASN A 225 4.39 6.92 11.33
CA ASN A 225 3.46 6.01 10.65
C ASN A 225 2.13 6.69 10.30
N ALA A 226 1.63 7.59 11.14
CA ALA A 226 0.44 8.38 10.85
C ALA A 226 0.65 9.31 9.65
N VAL A 227 1.78 10.03 9.59
CA VAL A 227 2.14 10.88 8.45
C VAL A 227 2.26 10.05 7.17
N LEU A 228 2.93 8.90 7.23
CA LEU A 228 3.06 7.99 6.08
C LEU A 228 1.68 7.56 5.56
N GLY A 229 0.80 7.10 6.45
CA GLY A 229 -0.55 6.64 6.08
C GLY A 229 -1.42 7.76 5.48
N VAL A 230 -1.38 8.96 6.07
CA VAL A 230 -2.12 10.13 5.55
C VAL A 230 -1.60 10.54 4.18
N CYS A 231 -0.29 10.70 4.02
CA CYS A 231 0.31 11.05 2.73
C CYS A 231 0.03 9.99 1.65
N GLN A 232 0.15 8.72 1.99
CA GLN A 232 -0.17 7.61 1.08
C GLN A 232 -1.63 7.66 0.62
N SER A 233 -2.56 7.90 1.54
CA SER A 233 -4.00 7.98 1.22
C SER A 233 -4.35 9.21 0.39
N LEU A 234 -3.79 10.38 0.73
CA LEU A 234 -4.06 11.62 0.01
C LEU A 234 -3.48 11.58 -1.42
N ILE A 235 -2.24 11.12 -1.56
CA ILE A 235 -1.61 11.00 -2.90
C ILE A 235 -2.32 9.91 -3.71
N GLY A 236 -2.69 8.78 -3.09
CA GLY A 236 -3.47 7.73 -3.74
C GLY A 236 -4.81 8.23 -4.26
N ALA A 237 -5.55 8.97 -3.42
CA ALA A 237 -6.82 9.57 -3.81
C ALA A 237 -6.65 10.59 -4.94
N ALA A 238 -5.66 11.49 -4.84
CA ALA A 238 -5.39 12.49 -5.87
C ALA A 238 -5.03 11.85 -7.23
N VAL A 239 -4.15 10.84 -7.22
CA VAL A 239 -3.79 10.09 -8.43
C VAL A 239 -4.99 9.32 -8.98
N GLY A 240 -5.82 8.70 -8.13
CA GLY A 240 -7.05 8.02 -8.54
C GLY A 240 -8.06 8.99 -9.17
N MET A 241 -8.27 10.17 -8.58
CA MET A 241 -9.13 11.22 -9.15
C MET A 241 -8.60 11.69 -10.51
N LEU A 242 -7.29 11.93 -10.61
CA LEU A 242 -6.66 12.31 -11.88
C LEU A 242 -6.83 11.22 -12.94
N THR A 243 -6.68 9.96 -12.56
CA THR A 243 -6.89 8.81 -13.46
C THR A 243 -8.32 8.79 -13.98
N THR A 244 -9.30 8.97 -13.09
CA THR A 244 -10.72 9.02 -13.47
C THR A 244 -11.03 10.22 -14.39
N TRP A 245 -10.42 11.36 -14.13
CA TRP A 245 -10.58 12.55 -14.99
C TRP A 245 -9.96 12.37 -16.37
N LEU A 246 -8.82 11.67 -16.45
CA LEU A 246 -8.14 11.36 -17.72
C LEU A 246 -8.76 10.16 -18.45
N HIS A 247 -9.74 9.48 -17.85
CA HIS A 247 -10.37 8.30 -18.42
C HIS A 247 -10.93 8.58 -19.81
N ASN A 248 -10.47 7.81 -20.79
CA ASN A 248 -10.82 8.00 -22.21
C ASN A 248 -11.36 6.72 -22.89
N GLY A 249 -11.70 5.73 -22.09
CA GLY A 249 -12.21 4.45 -22.59
C GLY A 249 -11.14 3.52 -23.17
N THR A 250 -9.85 3.77 -22.88
CA THR A 250 -8.73 2.99 -23.41
C THR A 250 -7.82 2.47 -22.27
N PRO A 251 -7.06 1.38 -22.49
CA PRO A 251 -6.13 0.87 -21.49
C PRO A 251 -4.88 1.74 -21.30
N GLN A 252 -4.66 2.74 -22.21
CA GLN A 252 -3.53 3.66 -22.15
C GLN A 252 -3.51 4.46 -20.86
N VAL A 253 -4.67 4.92 -20.38
CA VAL A 253 -4.76 5.72 -19.16
C VAL A 253 -4.30 4.91 -17.95
N MET A 254 -4.78 3.68 -17.79
CA MET A 254 -4.35 2.80 -16.71
C MET A 254 -2.83 2.57 -16.76
N ALA A 255 -2.32 2.14 -17.91
CA ALA A 255 -0.90 1.84 -18.08
C ALA A 255 -0.02 3.08 -17.86
N GLY A 256 -0.38 4.21 -18.48
CA GLY A 256 0.36 5.46 -18.39
C GLY A 256 0.38 6.03 -16.97
N MET A 257 -0.74 6.02 -16.28
CA MET A 257 -0.83 6.52 -14.91
C MET A 257 -0.10 5.62 -13.91
N MET A 258 -0.11 4.30 -14.10
CA MET A 258 0.68 3.37 -13.28
C MET A 258 2.18 3.63 -13.44
N LEU A 259 2.65 3.84 -14.68
CA LEU A 259 4.05 4.18 -14.95
C LEU A 259 4.40 5.56 -14.40
N ALA A 260 3.58 6.58 -14.66
CA ALA A 260 3.80 7.95 -14.19
C ALA A 260 3.92 8.00 -12.65
N ALA A 261 3.02 7.34 -11.93
CA ALA A 261 3.10 7.25 -10.48
C ALA A 261 4.42 6.59 -10.03
N THR A 262 4.81 5.46 -10.65
CA THR A 262 6.08 4.79 -10.31
C THR A 262 7.29 5.69 -10.55
N VAL A 263 7.35 6.37 -11.71
CA VAL A 263 8.45 7.29 -12.05
C VAL A 263 8.48 8.49 -11.10
N CYS A 264 7.34 9.10 -10.79
CA CYS A 264 7.27 10.19 -9.81
C CYS A 264 7.81 9.75 -8.44
N GLY A 265 7.44 8.56 -7.97
CA GLY A 265 7.96 8.00 -6.73
C GLY A 265 9.49 7.85 -6.75
N ILE A 266 10.04 7.29 -7.83
CA ILE A 266 11.49 7.11 -8.01
C ILE A 266 12.21 8.45 -8.04
N VAL A 267 11.70 9.42 -8.79
CA VAL A 267 12.29 10.77 -8.89
C VAL A 267 12.35 11.43 -7.52
N LEU A 268 11.28 11.36 -6.74
CA LEU A 268 11.22 11.93 -5.40
C LEU A 268 12.13 11.18 -4.42
N LEU A 269 12.22 9.85 -4.53
CA LEU A 269 13.18 9.07 -3.73
C LEU A 269 14.62 9.53 -3.98
N LEU A 270 14.99 9.68 -5.24
CA LEU A 270 16.34 10.13 -5.61
C LEU A 270 16.58 11.61 -5.28
N ALA A 271 15.55 12.47 -5.38
CA ALA A 271 15.69 13.89 -5.07
C ALA A 271 15.89 14.17 -3.58
N PHE A 272 15.21 13.42 -2.71
CA PHE A 272 15.24 13.65 -1.26
C PHE A 272 16.17 12.72 -0.49
N SER A 273 16.39 11.49 -0.96
CA SER A 273 17.10 10.43 -0.21
C SER A 273 18.35 9.92 -0.93
N ARG A 274 18.93 10.68 -1.87
CA ARG A 274 20.06 10.23 -2.68
C ARG A 274 21.26 9.77 -1.85
N ASP A 275 21.62 10.53 -0.83
CA ASP A 275 22.76 10.23 0.01
C ASP A 275 22.46 9.04 0.92
N ALA A 276 21.29 9.04 1.56
CA ALA A 276 20.82 7.91 2.36
C ALA A 276 20.68 6.59 1.56
N TRP A 277 20.45 6.71 0.24
CA TRP A 277 20.39 5.57 -0.68
C TRP A 277 21.78 4.97 -0.99
N ARG A 278 22.83 5.79 -0.95
CA ARG A 278 24.21 5.38 -1.23
C ARG A 278 24.92 4.84 0.00
N GLU A 279 24.57 5.30 1.20
CA GLU A 279 25.15 4.83 2.44
C GLU A 279 24.69 3.38 2.70
N ARG A 280 25.65 2.46 2.80
CA ARG A 280 25.39 1.13 3.34
C ARG A 280 25.10 1.27 4.84
N PRO A 281 24.09 0.60 5.41
CA PRO A 281 23.95 0.55 6.85
C PRO A 281 25.24 -0.01 7.44
N GLN A 282 25.89 0.77 8.30
CA GLN A 282 26.91 0.19 9.16
C GLN A 282 26.18 -0.82 10.04
N HIS A 283 26.62 -2.07 9.97
CA HIS A 283 26.09 -3.14 10.82
C HIS A 283 26.18 -2.68 12.28
N MET A 284 25.01 -2.39 12.90
CA MET A 284 24.86 -2.36 14.34
C MET A 284 24.39 -3.73 14.83
#